data_d89a63bada7b43ef0a8c04a373dc6819
#
_entry.id   d89a63bada7b43ef0a8c04a373dc6819
#
_cell.length_a   1.000
_cell.length_b   1.000
_cell.length_c   1.000
_cell.angle_alpha   90.00
_cell.angle_beta   90.00
_cell.angle_gamma   90.00
#
_symmetry.space_group_name_H-M   'P 1'
#
loop_
_entity.id
_entity.type
_entity.pdbx_description
1 polymer ?
#
loop_
_entity_poly.entity_id
_entity_poly.type
_entity_poly.pdbx_seq_one_letter_code
_entity_poly.pdbx_strand_id
1 'polypeptide(L)'
;FDWKKVEQVWEKVHEEIGELKEAEEKGVAQQIEEEIGDTLFSIVNLSRFLGISAETALRKTNRKFTARFSLVEEELKKRGKTVEDSSLEEMDEIWNVIKNRAD
;
A
#
# COMPACT_ATOMS: atom_id res chain seq x y z
N PHE A 1 -13.79 -19.03 9.81
CA PHE A 1 -13.41 -17.97 8.86
C PHE A 1 -14.20 -17.99 7.56
N ASP A 2 -15.29 -18.76 7.53
CA ASP A 2 -16.11 -18.81 6.31
C ASP A 2 -17.31 -17.88 6.47
N TRP A 3 -17.09 -16.61 6.12
CA TRP A 3 -18.17 -15.66 6.08
C TRP A 3 -19.02 -15.89 4.84
N LYS A 4 -20.34 -15.85 5.02
CA LYS A 4 -21.28 -16.11 3.91
C LYS A 4 -21.54 -14.85 3.08
N LYS A 5 -21.25 -13.66 3.63
CA LYS A 5 -21.53 -12.39 2.97
C LYS A 5 -20.31 -11.50 2.99
N VAL A 6 -20.08 -10.83 1.88
CA VAL A 6 -18.94 -9.92 1.74
C VAL A 6 -18.96 -8.79 2.77
N GLU A 7 -20.14 -8.36 3.20
CA GLU A 7 -20.28 -7.32 4.21
C GLU A 7 -19.62 -7.72 5.54
N GLN A 8 -19.71 -8.99 5.91
CA GLN A 8 -19.07 -9.50 7.13
C GLN A 8 -17.55 -9.45 7.03
N VAL A 9 -17.01 -9.72 5.85
CA VAL A 9 -15.57 -9.66 5.61
C VAL A 9 -15.10 -8.21 5.68
N TRP A 10 -15.84 -7.28 5.10
CA TRP A 10 -15.54 -5.85 5.19
C TRP A 10 -15.59 -5.35 6.63
N GLU A 11 -16.58 -5.80 7.41
CA GLU A 11 -16.68 -5.43 8.82
C GLU A 11 -15.41 -5.84 9.58
N LYS A 12 -14.87 -7.02 9.27
CA LYS A 12 -13.64 -7.48 9.90
C LYS A 12 -12.45 -6.62 9.53
N VAL A 13 -12.35 -6.21 8.27
CA VAL A 13 -11.29 -5.29 7.84
C VAL A 13 -11.36 -3.99 8.62
N HIS A 14 -12.54 -3.40 8.73
CA HIS A 14 -12.73 -2.15 9.48
C HIS A 14 -12.42 -2.32 10.96
N GLU A 15 -12.80 -3.45 11.55
CA GLU A 15 -12.49 -3.76 12.94
C GLU A 15 -10.97 -3.78 13.17
N GLU A 16 -10.23 -4.47 12.30
CA GLU A 16 -8.78 -4.57 12.42
C GLU A 16 -8.09 -3.21 12.22
N ILE A 17 -8.60 -2.39 11.31
CA ILE A 17 -8.08 -1.03 11.13
C ILE A 17 -8.27 -0.21 12.41
N GLY A 18 -9.43 -0.35 13.06
CA GLY A 18 -9.71 0.34 14.32
C GLY A 18 -8.74 -0.09 15.43
N GLU A 19 -8.47 -1.38 15.53
CA GLU A 19 -7.53 -1.91 16.52
C GLU A 19 -6.10 -1.42 16.24
N LEU A 20 -5.73 -1.30 14.97
CA LEU A 20 -4.42 -0.76 14.59
C LEU A 20 -4.30 0.71 15.04
N LYS A 21 -5.35 1.51 14.84
CA LYS A 21 -5.35 2.90 15.29
C LYS A 21 -5.19 3.00 16.81
N GLU A 22 -5.88 2.14 17.56
CA GLU A 22 -5.75 2.09 19.01
C GLU A 22 -4.32 1.70 19.43
N ALA A 23 -3.72 0.73 18.75
CA ALA A 23 -2.36 0.31 19.03
C ALA A 23 -1.37 1.46 18.76
N GLU A 24 -1.57 2.21 17.69
CA GLU A 24 -0.76 3.38 17.39
C GLU A 24 -0.82 4.42 18.50
N GLU A 25 -2.03 4.68 19.02
CA GLU A 25 -2.22 5.64 20.12
C GLU A 25 -1.46 5.22 21.39
N LYS A 26 -1.42 3.92 21.66
CA LYS A 26 -0.68 3.39 22.82
C LYS A 26 0.84 3.43 22.60
N GLY A 27 1.28 3.40 21.34
CA GLY A 27 2.67 3.56 20.98
C GLY A 27 3.60 2.39 21.30
N VAL A 28 3.07 1.19 21.54
CA VAL A 28 3.88 -0.01 21.80
C VAL A 28 4.17 -0.72 20.49
N ALA A 29 5.42 -0.68 20.06
CA ALA A 29 5.84 -1.18 18.75
C ALA A 29 5.40 -2.62 18.46
N GLN A 30 5.50 -3.50 19.43
CA GLN A 30 5.13 -4.91 19.26
C GLN A 30 3.63 -5.05 19.00
N GLN A 31 2.81 -4.27 19.69
CA GLN A 31 1.35 -4.30 19.49
C GLN A 31 0.98 -3.74 18.12
N ILE A 32 1.65 -2.68 17.69
CA ILE A 32 1.44 -2.09 16.37
C ILE A 32 1.77 -3.12 15.28
N GLU A 33 2.88 -3.82 15.43
CA GLU A 33 3.30 -4.86 14.49
C GLU A 33 2.24 -5.97 14.40
N GLU A 34 1.73 -6.44 15.53
CA GLU A 34 0.68 -7.46 15.56
C GLU A 34 -0.57 -6.99 14.83
N GLU A 35 -1.00 -5.75 15.08
CA GLU A 35 -2.21 -5.23 14.46
C GLU A 35 -2.02 -4.96 12.96
N ILE A 36 -0.82 -4.60 12.53
CA ILE A 36 -0.52 -4.51 11.11
C ILE A 36 -0.67 -5.89 10.46
N GLY A 37 -0.12 -6.93 11.10
CA GLY A 37 -0.26 -8.30 10.62
C GLY A 37 -1.72 -8.73 10.51
N ASP A 38 -2.51 -8.45 11.55
CA ASP A 38 -3.93 -8.80 11.57
C ASP A 38 -4.71 -8.05 10.50
N THR A 39 -4.39 -6.77 10.28
CA THR A 39 -5.01 -5.96 9.23
C THR A 39 -4.70 -6.53 7.84
N LEU A 40 -3.44 -6.86 7.60
CA LEU A 40 -3.04 -7.47 6.32
C LEU A 40 -3.74 -8.81 6.11
N PHE A 41 -3.83 -9.61 7.16
CA PHE A 41 -4.51 -10.90 7.09
C PHE A 41 -6.00 -10.73 6.73
N SER A 42 -6.67 -9.74 7.32
CA SER A 42 -8.08 -9.48 7.02
C SER A 42 -8.28 -9.05 5.56
N ILE A 43 -7.33 -8.30 5.00
CA ILE A 43 -7.35 -7.91 3.58
C ILE A 43 -7.14 -9.13 2.68
N VAL A 44 -6.24 -10.03 3.07
CA VAL A 44 -6.04 -11.29 2.33
C VAL A 44 -7.32 -12.12 2.31
N ASN A 45 -8.02 -12.19 3.44
CA ASN A 45 -9.30 -12.88 3.52
C ASN A 45 -10.36 -12.25 2.61
N LEU A 46 -10.41 -10.91 2.57
CA LEU A 46 -11.31 -10.19 1.67
C LEU A 46 -10.99 -10.54 0.21
N SER A 47 -9.71 -10.53 -0.15
CA SER A 47 -9.27 -10.89 -1.50
C SER A 47 -9.71 -12.29 -1.88
N ARG A 48 -9.49 -13.24 -0.96
CA ARG A 48 -9.89 -14.63 -1.16
C ARG A 48 -11.41 -14.74 -1.36
N PHE A 49 -12.19 -14.03 -0.56
CA PHE A 49 -13.65 -14.03 -0.70
C PHE A 49 -14.08 -13.51 -2.07
N LEU A 50 -13.37 -12.52 -2.60
CA LEU A 50 -13.65 -11.93 -3.90
C LEU A 50 -13.05 -12.73 -5.06
N GLY A 51 -12.39 -13.85 -4.78
CA GLY A 51 -11.78 -14.69 -5.81
C GLY A 51 -10.50 -14.13 -6.39
N ILE A 52 -9.82 -13.26 -5.65
CA ILE A 52 -8.59 -12.60 -6.09
C ILE A 52 -7.41 -13.09 -5.25
N SER A 53 -6.28 -13.37 -5.90
CA SER A 53 -5.05 -13.67 -5.20
C SER A 53 -4.41 -12.38 -4.70
N ALA A 54 -4.35 -12.19 -3.39
CA ALA A 54 -3.72 -11.01 -2.79
C ALA A 54 -2.24 -10.93 -3.15
N GLU A 55 -1.54 -12.06 -3.17
CA GLU A 55 -0.13 -12.11 -3.54
C GLU A 55 0.09 -11.62 -4.97
N THR A 56 -0.71 -12.11 -5.92
CA THR A 56 -0.62 -11.68 -7.31
C THR A 56 -0.93 -10.21 -7.47
N ALA A 57 -1.97 -9.72 -6.78
CA ALA A 57 -2.35 -8.31 -6.82
C ALA A 57 -1.22 -7.42 -6.30
N LEU A 58 -0.63 -7.78 -5.17
CA LEU A 58 0.48 -7.02 -4.60
C LEU A 58 1.72 -7.06 -5.50
N ARG A 59 2.02 -8.22 -6.08
CA ARG A 59 3.15 -8.37 -7.00
C ARG A 59 3.01 -7.44 -8.21
N LYS A 60 1.81 -7.33 -8.76
CA LYS A 60 1.53 -6.40 -9.87
C LYS A 60 1.75 -4.95 -9.45
N THR A 61 1.30 -4.59 -8.26
CA THR A 61 1.50 -3.24 -7.72
C THR A 61 2.99 -2.95 -7.52
N ASN A 62 3.75 -3.91 -7.01
CA ASN A 62 5.19 -3.74 -6.81
C ASN A 62 5.91 -3.50 -8.14
N ARG A 63 5.55 -4.24 -9.19
CA ARG A 63 6.14 -4.03 -10.53
C ARG A 63 5.80 -2.66 -11.07
N LYS A 64 4.55 -2.26 -10.94
CA LYS A 64 4.09 -0.94 -11.39
C LYS A 64 4.83 0.18 -10.66
N PHE A 65 4.96 0.07 -9.34
CA PHE A 65 5.71 1.04 -8.54
C PHE A 65 7.17 1.12 -9.00
N THR A 66 7.84 -0.03 -9.15
CA THR A 66 9.24 -0.07 -9.56
C THR A 66 9.44 0.59 -10.92
N ALA A 67 8.57 0.28 -11.89
CA ALA A 67 8.65 0.87 -13.22
C ALA A 67 8.46 2.39 -13.17
N ARG A 68 7.47 2.87 -12.45
CA ARG A 68 7.21 4.31 -12.32
C ARG A 68 8.33 5.03 -11.58
N PHE A 69 8.85 4.41 -10.51
CA PHE A 69 9.94 5.02 -9.75
C PHE A 69 11.21 5.14 -10.58
N SER A 70 11.50 4.15 -11.44
CA SER A 70 12.62 4.23 -12.38
C SER A 70 12.49 5.43 -13.31
N LEU A 71 11.26 5.73 -13.75
CA LEU A 71 11.02 6.91 -14.59
C LEU A 71 11.20 8.22 -13.80
N VAL A 72 10.85 8.23 -12.52
CA VAL A 72 11.12 9.38 -11.64
C VAL A 72 12.62 9.61 -11.54
N GLU A 73 13.40 8.55 -11.31
CA GLU A 73 14.86 8.63 -11.24
C GLU A 73 15.46 9.15 -12.52
N GLU A 74 14.97 8.68 -13.68
CA GLU A 74 15.43 9.16 -14.98
C GLU A 74 15.18 10.67 -15.16
N GLU A 75 13.99 11.13 -14.79
CA GLU A 75 13.64 12.54 -14.90
C GLU A 75 14.50 13.40 -13.98
N LEU A 76 14.75 12.96 -12.76
CA LEU A 76 15.65 13.65 -11.84
C LEU A 76 17.05 13.74 -12.40
N LYS A 77 17.53 12.65 -13.01
CA LYS A 77 18.84 12.63 -13.64
C LYS A 77 18.94 13.66 -14.76
N LYS A 78 17.91 13.80 -15.57
CA LYS A 78 17.84 14.84 -16.62
C LYS A 78 17.94 16.24 -16.03
N ARG A 79 17.44 16.45 -14.82
CA ARG A 79 17.51 17.72 -14.10
C ARG A 79 18.84 17.89 -13.34
N GLY A 80 19.75 16.94 -13.46
CA GLY A 80 21.03 16.97 -12.76
C GLY A 80 20.92 16.66 -11.27
N LYS A 81 19.92 15.92 -10.88
CA LYS A 81 19.63 15.59 -9.48
C LYS A 81 19.59 14.10 -9.23
N THR A 82 19.75 13.72 -7.95
CA THR A 82 19.50 12.37 -7.47
C THR A 82 18.26 12.39 -6.59
N VAL A 83 17.76 11.22 -6.19
CA VAL A 83 16.64 11.11 -5.26
C VAL A 83 16.96 11.82 -3.95
N GLU A 84 18.19 11.67 -3.45
CA GLU A 84 18.63 12.28 -2.20
C GLU A 84 18.67 13.82 -2.27
N ASP A 85 18.90 14.36 -3.45
CA ASP A 85 19.00 15.81 -3.68
C ASP A 85 17.67 16.48 -3.95
N SER A 86 16.59 15.71 -4.13
CA SER A 86 15.28 16.25 -4.49
C SER A 86 14.36 16.31 -3.30
N SER A 87 13.39 17.25 -3.36
CA SER A 87 12.35 17.35 -2.35
C SER A 87 11.26 16.34 -2.62
N LEU A 88 10.48 16.02 -1.58
CA LEU A 88 9.31 15.17 -1.73
C LEU A 88 8.31 15.78 -2.72
N GLU A 89 8.13 17.10 -2.67
CA GLU A 89 7.23 17.81 -3.57
C GLU A 89 7.61 17.65 -5.03
N GLU A 90 8.89 17.75 -5.35
CA GLU A 90 9.37 17.56 -6.71
C GLU A 90 9.15 16.14 -7.19
N MET A 91 9.45 15.15 -6.34
CA MET A 91 9.23 13.75 -6.68
C MET A 91 7.74 13.45 -6.88
N ASP A 92 6.88 14.01 -6.05
CA ASP A 92 5.43 13.84 -6.18
C ASP A 92 4.91 14.42 -7.50
N GLU A 93 5.40 15.59 -7.90
CA GLU A 93 5.01 16.21 -9.17
C GLU A 93 5.39 15.31 -10.35
N ILE A 94 6.61 14.81 -10.34
CA ILE A 94 7.10 13.91 -11.39
C ILE A 94 6.29 12.62 -11.40
N TRP A 95 6.05 12.05 -10.23
CA TRP A 95 5.27 10.84 -10.06
C TRP A 95 3.87 10.99 -10.64
N ASN A 96 3.21 12.09 -10.33
CA ASN A 96 1.85 12.34 -10.81
C ASN A 96 1.79 12.46 -12.33
N VAL A 97 2.77 13.12 -12.94
CA VAL A 97 2.86 13.21 -14.40
C VAL A 97 3.03 11.82 -15.02
N ILE A 98 3.92 11.00 -14.46
CA ILE A 98 4.18 9.64 -14.96
C ILE A 98 2.94 8.76 -14.80
N LYS A 99 2.29 8.83 -13.65
CA LYS A 99 1.07 8.07 -13.36
C LYS A 99 -0.03 8.40 -14.37
N ASN A 100 -0.22 9.66 -14.68
CA ASN A 100 -1.25 10.10 -15.62
C ASN A 100 -0.96 9.68 -17.06
N ARG A 101 0.32 9.61 -17.47
CA ARG A 101 0.71 9.14 -18.80
C ARG A 101 0.52 7.64 -18.96
N ALA A 102 0.73 6.89 -17.87
CA ALA A 102 0.67 5.42 -17.90
C ALA A 102 -0.77 4.91 -18.04
N ASP A 103 -1.72 5.73 -17.69
CA ASP A 103 -3.14 5.40 -17.76
C ASP A 103 -3.75 5.98 -19.04
#